data_2c97bd9c7d631024a236192c364f9075
#
_entry.id   2c97bd9c7d631024a236192c364f9075
#
_cell.length_a   1.000
_cell.length_b   1.000
_cell.length_c   1.000
_cell.angle_alpha   90.00
_cell.angle_beta   90.00
_cell.angle_gamma   90.00
#
_symmetry.space_group_name_H-M   'P 1'
#
loop_
_entity.id
_entity.type
_entity.pdbx_description
1 polymer ?
#
loop_
_entity_poly.entity_id
_entity_poly.type
_entity_poly.pdbx_seq_one_letter_code
_entity_poly.pdbx_strand_id
1 'polypeptide(L)'
;MVSVSTAGAAASLRVQVWRKLRSLGALYLQQSVCLLPATADVTRDVRRLAGRVRQGGGAARVLPMAFTDPAGEQAVITELNAARDAEYAEVLDRLPELHRELAGEQARGRLTYAEVEESEADLHRFQAWLAKIEARDYFGAAGGDAARAAVAGAATALAAFEKAALDAETSGPAPAAGPGRSGLRAVDGP
;
A
#
# COMPACT_ATOMS: atom_id res chain seq x y z
N MET A 1 -2.15 -3.57 27.12
CA MET A 1 -2.89 -2.28 27.24
C MET A 1 -1.90 -1.13 27.33
N VAL A 2 -2.21 -0.05 26.67
CA VAL A 2 -1.43 1.20 26.66
C VAL A 2 -2.33 2.37 27.06
N SER A 3 -1.89 3.14 28.04
CA SER A 3 -2.55 4.39 28.43
C SER A 3 -1.60 5.54 28.14
N VAL A 4 -2.07 6.55 27.39
CA VAL A 4 -1.27 7.70 27.00
C VAL A 4 -2.07 8.99 27.24
N SER A 5 -1.47 9.91 27.95
CA SER A 5 -1.95 11.29 28.08
C SER A 5 -0.90 12.25 27.54
N THR A 6 -1.29 13.07 26.60
CA THR A 6 -0.47 14.16 26.05
C THR A 6 -0.94 15.54 26.54
N ALA A 7 -1.69 15.57 27.64
CA ALA A 7 -2.06 16.81 28.30
C ALA A 7 -0.79 17.55 28.77
N GLY A 8 -0.65 18.81 28.37
CA GLY A 8 0.55 19.60 28.66
C GLY A 8 1.72 19.40 27.70
N ALA A 9 1.66 18.43 26.80
CA ALA A 9 2.69 18.22 25.78
C ALA A 9 2.40 19.00 24.49
N ALA A 10 3.41 19.20 23.65
CA ALA A 10 3.26 19.85 22.35
C ALA A 10 2.25 19.14 21.45
N ALA A 11 1.50 19.89 20.65
CA ALA A 11 0.50 19.34 19.73
C ALA A 11 1.12 18.34 18.71
N SER A 12 2.34 18.57 18.28
CA SER A 12 3.09 17.69 17.39
C SER A 12 3.31 16.29 18.00
N LEU A 13 3.57 16.22 19.31
CA LEU A 13 3.74 14.95 20.01
C LEU A 13 2.42 14.15 20.02
N ARG A 14 1.28 14.83 20.24
CA ARG A 14 -0.05 14.18 20.19
C ARG A 14 -0.29 13.51 18.84
N VAL A 15 0.00 14.21 17.75
CA VAL A 15 -0.17 13.68 16.38
C VAL A 15 0.78 12.51 16.13
N GLN A 16 2.04 12.59 16.58
CA GLN A 16 3.01 11.50 16.45
C GLN A 16 2.57 10.24 17.20
N VAL A 17 2.09 10.40 18.44
CA VAL A 17 1.58 9.29 19.26
C VAL A 17 0.39 8.62 18.58
N TRP A 18 -0.58 9.42 18.16
CA TRP A 18 -1.76 8.91 17.46
C TRP A 18 -1.39 8.15 16.19
N ARG A 19 -0.53 8.73 15.33
CA ARG A 19 -0.06 8.08 14.10
C ARG A 19 0.67 6.77 14.39
N LYS A 20 1.55 6.74 15.40
CA LYS A 20 2.30 5.53 15.75
C LYS A 20 1.38 4.43 16.30
N LEU A 21 0.45 4.75 17.21
CA LEU A 21 -0.50 3.76 17.70
C LEU A 21 -1.40 3.22 16.59
N ARG A 22 -1.89 4.11 15.71
CA ARG A 22 -2.66 3.69 14.53
C ARG A 22 -1.85 2.80 13.59
N SER A 23 -0.58 3.11 13.32
CA SER A 23 0.30 2.29 12.47
C SER A 23 0.62 0.91 13.08
N LEU A 24 0.43 0.74 14.38
CA LEU A 24 0.52 -0.55 15.07
C LEU A 24 -0.83 -1.28 15.15
N GLY A 25 -1.89 -0.73 14.57
CA GLY A 25 -3.21 -1.36 14.61
C GLY A 25 -3.88 -1.32 15.98
N ALA A 26 -3.62 -0.30 16.80
CA ALA A 26 -4.18 -0.18 18.14
C ALA A 26 -5.71 -0.07 18.11
N LEU A 27 -6.38 -0.89 18.93
CA LEU A 27 -7.80 -0.78 19.23
C LEU A 27 -8.02 0.17 20.40
N TYR A 28 -8.72 1.27 20.17
CA TYR A 28 -9.00 2.26 21.20
C TYR A 28 -10.24 1.88 22.00
N LEU A 29 -10.06 1.66 23.31
CA LEU A 29 -11.16 1.50 24.25
C LEU A 29 -11.72 2.85 24.68
N GLN A 30 -10.83 3.84 24.81
CA GLN A 30 -11.13 5.23 25.15
C GLN A 30 -10.07 6.14 24.52
N GLN A 31 -10.26 7.46 24.53
CA GLN A 31 -9.35 8.42 23.91
C GLN A 31 -7.87 8.27 24.31
N SER A 32 -7.62 7.83 25.55
CA SER A 32 -6.26 7.70 26.10
C SER A 32 -5.84 6.27 26.40
N VAL A 33 -6.68 5.29 26.08
CA VAL A 33 -6.44 3.86 26.38
C VAL A 33 -6.67 3.03 25.15
N CYS A 34 -5.68 2.22 24.79
CA CYS A 34 -5.80 1.27 23.67
C CYS A 34 -5.25 -0.11 24.02
N LEU A 35 -5.70 -1.09 23.25
CA LEU A 35 -5.21 -2.46 23.28
C LEU A 35 -4.33 -2.70 22.05
N LEU A 36 -3.33 -3.53 22.25
CA LEU A 36 -2.42 -4.02 21.22
C LEU A 36 -1.99 -5.44 21.60
N PRO A 37 -1.74 -6.32 20.63
CA PRO A 37 -1.17 -7.63 20.92
C PRO A 37 0.19 -7.51 21.60
N ALA A 38 0.49 -8.42 22.53
CA ALA A 38 1.71 -8.41 23.31
C ALA A 38 2.88 -9.12 22.60
N THR A 39 3.01 -8.95 21.28
CA THR A 39 4.18 -9.46 20.54
C THR A 39 5.46 -8.72 20.96
N ALA A 40 6.62 -9.35 20.75
CA ALA A 40 7.90 -8.75 21.12
C ALA A 40 8.13 -7.39 20.42
N ASP A 41 7.80 -7.30 19.12
CA ASP A 41 8.01 -6.09 18.32
C ASP A 41 7.05 -4.97 18.71
N VAL A 42 5.77 -5.27 18.87
CA VAL A 42 4.77 -4.30 19.34
C VAL A 42 5.13 -3.79 20.73
N THR A 43 5.51 -4.69 21.65
CA THR A 43 5.91 -4.32 23.01
C THR A 43 7.13 -3.41 23.01
N ARG A 44 8.14 -3.68 22.19
CA ARG A 44 9.33 -2.84 22.02
C ARG A 44 8.97 -1.45 21.51
N ASP A 45 8.13 -1.39 20.47
CA ASP A 45 7.71 -0.14 19.83
C ASP A 45 6.89 0.73 20.77
N VAL A 46 5.95 0.13 21.49
CA VAL A 46 5.11 0.83 22.47
C VAL A 46 5.93 1.34 23.65
N ARG A 47 6.93 0.58 24.13
CA ARG A 47 7.84 1.04 25.19
C ARG A 47 8.67 2.24 24.73
N ARG A 48 9.17 2.23 23.49
CA ARG A 48 9.88 3.38 22.89
C ARG A 48 8.96 4.60 22.79
N LEU A 49 7.72 4.40 22.34
CA LEU A 49 6.72 5.46 22.26
C LEU A 49 6.43 6.05 23.64
N ALA A 50 6.21 5.22 24.66
CA ALA A 50 5.98 5.65 26.04
C ALA A 50 7.16 6.44 26.62
N GLY A 51 8.40 6.07 26.28
CA GLY A 51 9.59 6.84 26.61
C GLY A 51 9.56 8.24 26.02
N ARG A 52 9.27 8.36 24.72
CA ARG A 52 9.16 9.66 24.04
C ARG A 52 8.05 10.54 24.61
N VAL A 53 6.91 9.95 24.95
CA VAL A 53 5.78 10.69 25.56
C VAL A 53 6.20 11.30 26.89
N ARG A 54 6.87 10.52 27.75
CA ARG A 54 7.35 11.03 29.06
C ARG A 54 8.41 12.12 28.92
N GLN A 55 9.35 11.94 27.98
CA GLN A 55 10.36 12.98 27.69
C GLN A 55 9.76 14.28 27.16
N GLY A 56 8.64 14.18 26.43
CA GLY A 56 7.90 15.34 25.90
C GLY A 56 6.88 15.95 26.87
N GLY A 57 6.94 15.61 28.16
CA GLY A 57 6.06 16.18 29.20
C GLY A 57 4.68 15.52 29.30
N GLY A 58 4.41 14.45 28.58
CA GLY A 58 3.21 13.66 28.71
C GLY A 58 3.34 12.51 29.72
N ALA A 59 2.26 11.76 29.91
CA ALA A 59 2.23 10.55 30.73
C ALA A 59 1.92 9.32 29.86
N ALA A 60 2.64 8.22 30.08
CA ALA A 60 2.37 6.96 29.38
C ALA A 60 2.64 5.75 30.29
N ARG A 61 1.75 4.79 30.23
CA ARG A 61 1.87 3.49 30.91
C ARG A 61 1.68 2.36 29.90
N VAL A 62 2.52 1.34 29.99
CA VAL A 62 2.41 0.09 29.22
C VAL A 62 2.16 -1.00 30.25
N LEU A 63 1.01 -1.62 30.18
CA LEU A 63 0.54 -2.60 31.15
C LEU A 63 0.29 -3.92 30.42
N PRO A 64 1.04 -5.00 30.70
CA PRO A 64 0.64 -6.32 30.26
C PRO A 64 -0.70 -6.66 30.93
N MET A 65 -1.60 -7.27 30.18
CA MET A 65 -2.88 -7.74 30.70
C MET A 65 -3.26 -9.06 30.04
N ALA A 66 -4.06 -9.82 30.73
CA ALA A 66 -4.79 -10.95 30.19
C ALA A 66 -6.28 -10.72 30.44
N PHE A 67 -7.12 -11.29 29.58
CA PHE A 67 -8.56 -11.29 29.82
C PHE A 67 -8.92 -12.30 30.92
N THR A 68 -9.93 -11.99 31.71
CA THR A 68 -10.42 -12.88 32.76
C THR A 68 -11.26 -14.02 32.22
N ASP A 69 -11.77 -13.85 30.99
CA ASP A 69 -12.59 -14.84 30.32
C ASP A 69 -12.27 -14.89 28.80
N PRO A 70 -12.42 -16.06 28.15
CA PRO A 70 -12.16 -16.19 26.73
C PRO A 70 -13.10 -15.39 25.82
N ALA A 71 -14.33 -15.11 26.27
CA ALA A 71 -15.30 -14.37 25.48
C ALA A 71 -14.89 -12.91 25.30
N GLY A 72 -14.37 -12.29 26.36
CA GLY A 72 -13.83 -10.93 26.30
C GLY A 72 -12.61 -10.82 25.40
N GLU A 73 -11.71 -11.81 25.42
CA GLU A 73 -10.58 -11.86 24.49
C GLU A 73 -11.05 -11.99 23.03
N GLN A 74 -11.98 -12.92 22.77
CA GLN A 74 -12.51 -13.14 21.42
C GLN A 74 -13.25 -11.91 20.88
N ALA A 75 -13.96 -11.18 21.70
CA ALA A 75 -14.62 -9.93 21.30
C ALA A 75 -13.59 -8.90 20.81
N VAL A 76 -12.48 -8.71 21.52
CA VAL A 76 -11.40 -7.79 21.10
C VAL A 76 -10.72 -8.27 19.83
N ILE A 77 -10.46 -9.56 19.66
CA ILE A 77 -9.90 -10.11 18.42
C ILE A 77 -10.84 -9.83 17.25
N THR A 78 -12.14 -10.02 17.45
CA THR A 78 -13.17 -9.75 16.44
C THR A 78 -13.16 -8.28 16.00
N GLU A 79 -13.04 -7.35 16.95
CA GLU A 79 -12.96 -5.91 16.64
C GLU A 79 -11.65 -5.57 15.90
N LEU A 80 -10.53 -6.16 16.29
CA LEU A 80 -9.25 -5.99 15.58
C LEU A 80 -9.31 -6.50 14.16
N ASN A 81 -9.90 -7.67 13.93
CA ASN A 81 -10.09 -8.24 12.60
C ASN A 81 -11.07 -7.40 11.77
N ALA A 82 -12.19 -6.96 12.33
CA ALA A 82 -13.13 -6.11 11.62
C ALA A 82 -12.51 -4.79 11.13
N ALA A 83 -11.60 -4.21 11.92
CA ALA A 83 -10.86 -3.03 11.50
C ALA A 83 -9.89 -3.33 10.34
N ARG A 84 -9.29 -4.52 10.29
CA ARG A 84 -8.45 -4.96 9.15
C ARG A 84 -9.27 -5.30 7.93
N ASP A 85 -10.40 -6.00 8.10
CA ASP A 85 -11.33 -6.30 7.01
C ASP A 85 -11.83 -5.03 6.31
N ALA A 86 -12.13 -3.97 7.08
CA ALA A 86 -12.49 -2.68 6.50
C ALA A 86 -11.36 -2.07 5.64
N GLU A 87 -10.10 -2.20 6.07
CA GLU A 87 -8.95 -1.72 5.29
C GLU A 87 -8.68 -2.58 4.05
N TYR A 88 -8.84 -3.90 4.12
CA TYR A 88 -8.76 -4.78 2.95
C TYR A 88 -9.88 -4.50 1.95
N ALA A 89 -11.10 -4.27 2.43
CA ALA A 89 -12.22 -3.86 1.59
C ALA A 89 -11.91 -2.56 0.83
N GLU A 90 -11.28 -1.57 1.47
CA GLU A 90 -10.89 -0.33 0.81
C GLU A 90 -9.86 -0.56 -0.32
N VAL A 91 -8.93 -1.51 -0.16
CA VAL A 91 -8.01 -1.92 -1.24
C VAL A 91 -8.80 -2.50 -2.41
N LEU A 92 -9.73 -3.43 -2.12
CA LEU A 92 -10.56 -4.09 -3.12
C LEU A 92 -11.47 -3.11 -3.88
N ASP A 93 -12.00 -2.11 -3.20
CA ASP A 93 -12.87 -1.10 -3.80
C ASP A 93 -12.12 -0.16 -4.75
N ARG A 94 -10.86 0.13 -4.48
CA ARG A 94 -10.05 1.06 -5.29
C ARG A 94 -9.29 0.39 -6.42
N LEU A 95 -8.89 -0.86 -6.26
CA LEU A 95 -8.07 -1.57 -7.25
C LEU A 95 -8.72 -1.70 -8.64
N PRO A 96 -10.05 -1.84 -8.80
CA PRO A 96 -10.70 -1.87 -10.12
C PRO A 96 -10.47 -0.61 -10.96
N GLU A 97 -10.09 0.51 -10.36
CA GLU A 97 -9.75 1.73 -11.11
C GLU A 97 -8.49 1.51 -11.94
N LEU A 98 -7.43 0.96 -11.34
CA LEU A 98 -6.20 0.58 -12.04
C LEU A 98 -6.49 -0.37 -13.22
N HIS A 99 -7.34 -1.38 -13.03
CA HIS A 99 -7.71 -2.28 -14.12
C HIS A 99 -8.45 -1.57 -15.26
N ARG A 100 -9.34 -0.61 -14.94
CA ARG A 100 -10.05 0.18 -15.95
C ARG A 100 -9.13 1.11 -16.74
N GLU A 101 -8.14 1.68 -16.08
CA GLU A 101 -7.11 2.51 -16.71
C GLU A 101 -6.28 1.69 -17.69
N LEU A 102 -5.72 0.57 -17.28
CA LEU A 102 -4.95 -0.35 -18.14
C LEU A 102 -5.78 -0.79 -19.37
N ALA A 103 -7.01 -1.22 -19.16
CA ALA A 103 -7.89 -1.63 -20.25
C ALA A 103 -8.24 -0.47 -21.19
N GLY A 104 -8.42 0.74 -20.64
CA GLY A 104 -8.73 1.94 -21.39
C GLY A 104 -7.55 2.39 -22.27
N GLU A 105 -6.33 2.37 -21.76
CA GLU A 105 -5.14 2.72 -22.54
C GLU A 105 -4.87 1.71 -23.65
N GLN A 106 -5.06 0.43 -23.37
CA GLN A 106 -4.96 -0.63 -24.37
C GLN A 106 -6.00 -0.46 -25.49
N ALA A 107 -7.25 -0.15 -25.16
CA ALA A 107 -8.31 0.10 -26.14
C ALA A 107 -8.07 1.34 -27.01
N ARG A 108 -7.40 2.35 -26.47
CA ARG A 108 -7.02 3.57 -27.19
C ARG A 108 -5.74 3.42 -28.03
N GLY A 109 -5.09 2.29 -27.97
CA GLY A 109 -3.79 2.06 -28.64
C GLY A 109 -2.64 2.89 -28.04
N ARG A 110 -2.81 3.40 -26.82
CA ARG A 110 -1.78 4.14 -26.07
C ARG A 110 -0.89 3.21 -25.27
N LEU A 111 -0.20 2.33 -25.96
CA LEU A 111 0.76 1.41 -25.39
C LEU A 111 2.14 2.09 -25.37
N THR A 112 2.27 3.15 -24.55
CA THR A 112 3.52 3.90 -24.43
C THR A 112 4.26 3.55 -23.15
N TYR A 113 5.57 3.74 -23.15
CA TYR A 113 6.40 3.52 -21.96
C TYR A 113 5.98 4.40 -20.78
N ALA A 114 5.53 5.62 -21.04
CA ALA A 114 5.05 6.54 -19.99
C ALA A 114 3.81 6.01 -19.26
N GLU A 115 2.86 5.41 -19.98
CA GLU A 115 1.66 4.79 -19.39
C GLU A 115 2.02 3.54 -18.56
N VAL A 116 3.05 2.79 -19.00
CA VAL A 116 3.59 1.67 -18.22
C VAL A 116 4.16 2.16 -16.88
N GLU A 117 5.04 3.18 -16.90
CA GLU A 117 5.65 3.74 -15.68
C GLU A 117 4.60 4.27 -14.70
N GLU A 118 3.54 4.95 -15.17
CA GLU A 118 2.45 5.43 -14.33
C GLU A 118 1.71 4.29 -13.65
N SER A 119 1.37 3.26 -14.42
CA SER A 119 0.67 2.07 -13.91
C SER A 119 1.52 1.25 -12.93
N GLU A 120 2.84 1.14 -13.16
CA GLU A 120 3.79 0.53 -12.22
C GLU A 120 3.82 1.29 -10.88
N ALA A 121 3.86 2.63 -10.92
CA ALA A 121 3.84 3.44 -9.72
C ALA A 121 2.55 3.26 -8.92
N ASP A 122 1.41 3.12 -9.59
CA ASP A 122 0.11 2.88 -8.98
C ASP A 122 0.05 1.49 -8.34
N LEU A 123 0.47 0.44 -9.05
CA LEU A 123 0.56 -0.90 -8.51
C LEU A 123 1.47 -0.95 -7.28
N HIS A 124 2.63 -0.28 -7.34
CA HIS A 124 3.55 -0.20 -6.20
C HIS A 124 2.90 0.46 -4.97
N ARG A 125 2.05 1.49 -5.18
CA ARG A 125 1.28 2.11 -4.09
C ARG A 125 0.29 1.13 -3.45
N PHE A 126 -0.41 0.32 -4.24
CA PHE A 126 -1.30 -0.73 -3.73
C PHE A 126 -0.54 -1.81 -2.96
N GLN A 127 0.58 -2.29 -3.48
CA GLN A 127 1.43 -3.28 -2.80
C GLN A 127 1.96 -2.75 -1.46
N ALA A 128 2.44 -1.51 -1.43
CA ALA A 128 2.91 -0.87 -0.20
C ALA A 128 1.77 -0.62 0.81
N TRP A 129 0.56 -0.36 0.34
CA TRP A 129 -0.60 -0.21 1.20
C TRP A 129 -1.03 -1.55 1.79
N LEU A 130 -1.15 -2.60 0.96
CA LEU A 130 -1.44 -3.96 1.40
C LEU A 130 -0.43 -4.42 2.46
N ALA A 131 0.86 -4.29 2.22
CA ALA A 131 1.91 -4.66 3.17
C ALA A 131 1.77 -3.93 4.52
N LYS A 132 1.32 -2.67 4.53
CA LYS A 132 1.05 -1.94 5.78
C LYS A 132 -0.17 -2.48 6.54
N ILE A 133 -1.18 -2.99 5.85
CA ILE A 133 -2.33 -3.63 6.50
C ILE A 133 -1.90 -4.96 7.10
N GLU A 134 -1.21 -5.79 6.32
CA GLU A 134 -0.71 -7.10 6.74
C GLU A 134 0.23 -7.02 7.96
N ALA A 135 1.10 -6.02 8.01
CA ALA A 135 2.00 -5.81 9.15
C ALA A 135 1.29 -5.59 10.50
N ARG A 136 -0.02 -5.30 10.50
CA ARG A 136 -0.85 -5.13 11.70
C ARG A 136 -2.07 -6.04 11.73
N ASP A 137 -2.12 -7.01 10.82
CA ASP A 137 -3.10 -8.10 10.84
C ASP A 137 -2.56 -9.26 11.70
N TYR A 138 -2.73 -9.12 13.00
CA TYR A 138 -2.16 -10.04 13.98
C TYR A 138 -2.94 -11.34 14.15
N PHE A 139 -4.19 -11.38 13.69
CA PHE A 139 -5.13 -12.46 13.97
C PHE A 139 -5.76 -13.07 12.71
N GLY A 140 -5.30 -12.66 11.51
CA GLY A 140 -5.75 -13.21 10.26
C GLY A 140 -7.19 -12.81 9.91
N ALA A 141 -7.39 -11.54 9.62
CA ALA A 141 -8.68 -11.01 9.15
C ALA A 141 -9.08 -11.65 7.82
N ALA A 142 -10.36 -11.93 7.64
CA ALA A 142 -10.89 -12.73 6.54
C ALA A 142 -10.67 -12.11 5.14
N GLY A 143 -10.63 -10.78 5.06
CA GLY A 143 -10.43 -10.04 3.79
C GLY A 143 -9.03 -10.13 3.20
N GLY A 144 -8.03 -10.60 3.97
CA GLY A 144 -6.62 -10.59 3.58
C GLY A 144 -6.32 -11.39 2.32
N ASP A 145 -6.85 -12.62 2.21
CA ASP A 145 -6.63 -13.49 1.05
C ASP A 145 -7.20 -12.88 -0.24
N ALA A 146 -8.39 -12.32 -0.18
CA ALA A 146 -9.02 -11.67 -1.32
C ALA A 146 -8.23 -10.44 -1.78
N ALA A 147 -7.76 -9.61 -0.85
CA ALA A 147 -6.95 -8.43 -1.16
C ALA A 147 -5.60 -8.81 -1.80
N ARG A 148 -4.91 -9.84 -1.26
CA ARG A 148 -3.66 -10.38 -1.85
C ARG A 148 -3.89 -10.88 -3.27
N ALA A 149 -4.92 -11.68 -3.47
CA ALA A 149 -5.24 -12.22 -4.79
C ALA A 149 -5.56 -11.11 -5.80
N ALA A 150 -6.30 -10.09 -5.40
CA ALA A 150 -6.65 -8.97 -6.25
C ALA A 150 -5.41 -8.14 -6.66
N VAL A 151 -4.51 -7.81 -5.72
CA VAL A 151 -3.26 -7.08 -6.01
C VAL A 151 -2.32 -7.92 -6.89
N ALA A 152 -2.24 -9.24 -6.67
CA ALA A 152 -1.48 -10.14 -7.55
C ALA A 152 -2.08 -10.20 -8.96
N GLY A 153 -3.40 -10.19 -9.08
CA GLY A 153 -4.10 -10.10 -10.37
C GLY A 153 -3.79 -8.81 -11.13
N ALA A 154 -3.73 -7.68 -10.42
CA ALA A 154 -3.33 -6.40 -11.01
C ALA A 154 -1.88 -6.41 -11.51
N ALA A 155 -0.96 -7.04 -10.77
CA ALA A 155 0.43 -7.22 -11.21
C ALA A 155 0.51 -8.06 -12.50
N THR A 156 -0.30 -9.11 -12.61
CA THR A 156 -0.38 -9.93 -13.81
C THR A 156 -0.94 -9.15 -15.01
N ALA A 157 -1.96 -8.33 -14.79
CA ALA A 157 -2.55 -7.49 -15.83
C ALA A 157 -1.55 -6.44 -16.33
N LEU A 158 -0.81 -5.81 -15.43
CA LEU A 158 0.24 -4.85 -15.78
C LEU A 158 1.36 -5.51 -16.59
N ALA A 159 1.85 -6.68 -16.20
CA ALA A 159 2.88 -7.40 -16.96
C ALA A 159 2.41 -7.77 -18.39
N ALA A 160 1.12 -8.07 -18.55
CA ALA A 160 0.54 -8.29 -19.89
C ALA A 160 0.48 -6.98 -20.71
N PHE A 161 0.18 -5.86 -20.07
CA PHE A 161 0.17 -4.54 -20.70
C PHE A 161 1.58 -4.11 -21.13
N GLU A 162 2.59 -4.26 -20.27
CA GLU A 162 4.01 -4.01 -20.58
C GLU A 162 4.48 -4.81 -21.80
N LYS A 163 4.14 -6.10 -21.82
CA LYS A 163 4.48 -6.94 -22.97
C LYS A 163 3.83 -6.44 -24.25
N ALA A 164 2.54 -6.05 -24.21
CA ALA A 164 1.84 -5.52 -25.37
C ALA A 164 2.45 -4.19 -25.85
N ALA A 165 2.92 -3.34 -24.94
CA ALA A 165 3.61 -2.10 -25.27
C ALA A 165 4.94 -2.37 -26.00
N LEU A 166 5.75 -3.30 -25.49
CA LEU A 166 7.01 -3.71 -26.12
C LEU A 166 6.78 -4.32 -27.51
N ASP A 167 5.78 -5.18 -27.64
CA ASP A 167 5.42 -5.82 -28.93
C ASP A 167 4.96 -4.77 -29.95
N ALA A 168 4.24 -3.73 -29.52
CA ALA A 168 3.80 -2.62 -30.36
C ALA A 168 4.98 -1.75 -30.86
N GLU A 169 5.95 -1.45 -30.01
CA GLU A 169 7.16 -0.71 -30.39
C GLU A 169 8.03 -1.49 -31.39
N THR A 170 8.17 -2.80 -31.20
CA THR A 170 8.97 -3.65 -32.09
C THR A 170 8.27 -3.92 -33.42
N SER A 171 6.94 -3.82 -33.47
CA SER A 171 6.10 -4.02 -34.68
C SER A 171 5.81 -2.73 -35.45
N GLY A 172 6.35 -1.58 -35.00
CA GLY A 172 6.21 -0.29 -35.68
C GLY A 172 6.68 -0.35 -37.14
N PRO A 173 6.11 0.47 -38.05
CA PRO A 173 6.40 0.36 -39.48
C PRO A 173 7.91 0.52 -39.71
N ALA A 174 8.47 -0.45 -40.43
CA ALA A 174 9.86 -0.37 -40.91
C ALA A 174 10.06 0.99 -41.59
N PRO A 175 11.20 1.69 -41.36
CA PRO A 175 11.45 2.98 -42.00
C PRO A 175 11.25 2.84 -43.50
N ALA A 176 10.33 3.61 -44.07
CA ALA A 176 10.05 3.61 -45.50
C ALA A 176 11.37 3.75 -46.23
N ALA A 177 11.73 2.77 -47.02
CA ALA A 177 12.89 2.83 -47.87
C ALA A 177 12.79 4.10 -48.72
N GLY A 178 13.67 5.06 -48.43
CA GLY A 178 13.73 6.31 -49.15
C GLY A 178 13.88 6.02 -50.63
N PRO A 179 13.29 6.88 -51.54
CA PRO A 179 13.37 6.66 -52.96
C PRO A 179 14.85 6.60 -53.38
N GLY A 180 15.21 5.49 -53.99
CA GLY A 180 16.55 5.27 -54.50
C GLY A 180 16.99 6.43 -55.37
N ARG A 181 18.08 7.09 -55.04
CA ARG A 181 18.77 8.03 -55.90
C ARG A 181 19.29 7.24 -57.12
N SER A 182 18.41 7.20 -58.15
CA SER A 182 18.83 6.79 -59.47
C SER A 182 19.50 7.97 -60.18
N GLY A 183 20.69 7.75 -60.74
CA GLY A 183 21.21 8.49 -61.87
C GLY A 183 22.20 9.61 -61.57
N LEU A 184 23.46 9.25 -61.27
CA LEU A 184 24.61 10.05 -61.78
C LEU A 184 24.78 9.79 -63.27
N ARG A 185 24.28 10.71 -64.13
CA ARG A 185 24.70 10.76 -65.53
C ARG A 185 26.11 11.31 -65.58
N ALA A 186 27.03 10.55 -66.12
CA ALA A 186 28.30 11.06 -66.60
C ALA A 186 28.04 12.03 -67.77
N VAL A 187 28.60 13.25 -67.68
CA VAL A 187 28.68 14.20 -68.78
C VAL A 187 30.13 14.12 -69.29
N ASP A 188 30.27 13.48 -70.45
CA ASP A 188 31.45 13.68 -71.26
C ASP A 188 31.43 15.07 -71.88
N GLY A 189 32.49 15.82 -71.77
CA GLY A 189 32.71 17.10 -72.42
C GLY A 189 34.06 17.05 -73.18
N PRO A 190 34.22 17.79 -74.25
CA PRO A 190 35.27 17.61 -75.25
C PRO A 190 36.65 18.01 -74.78
#